data_3a7714291b36cb8f67b50b37b963ce6f
#
_entry.id   3a7714291b36cb8f67b50b37b963ce6f
#
_cell.length_a   1.000
_cell.length_b   1.000
_cell.length_c   1.000
_cell.angle_alpha   90.00
_cell.angle_beta   90.00
_cell.angle_gamma   90.00
#
_symmetry.space_group_name_H-M   'P 1'
#
loop_
_entity.id
_entity.type
_entity.pdbx_description
1 polymer ?
#
loop_
_entity_poly.entity_id
_entity_poly.type
_entity_poly.pdbx_seq_one_letter_code
_entity_poly.pdbx_strand_id
1 'polypeptide(L)'
;MPEVHPSRWIRPLASGLAVIDKTGEPYFHIDATRATDTVIVTHGHADHARPGHQHVIATPETLAIMKARYGDRFATRITPLNWHETMHIGDVSFHLVPAGHVLGSAQIVLDCQGSRVVVSGDYKRKPDPTCAAFEPVACDIFITEATFALPVFSHPDPLEEVRKILDSLKQFPHRAHVIGAYSLGKAQRVIALLRQAGYDKPIFIHGALQKLCQLYQDHGVPLGALEAATSGEKGMPQPALAGQIVIAPPSAIADRWSRRLPDPLIIMASGWMQVKQRAKQSGVELPLILSDHADWNDLLATIEDIKPKEVWITHGREDALMRALSLKGITAKALHLIGYEDDAE
;
A
#
# COMPACT_ATOMS: atom_id res chain seq x y z
N MET A 1 -26.61 0.99 -26.85
CA MET A 1 -25.50 1.12 -27.83
C MET A 1 -24.69 -0.15 -27.79
N PRO A 2 -24.01 -0.58 -28.84
CA PRO A 2 -23.11 -1.73 -28.75
C PRO A 2 -22.02 -1.41 -27.72
N GLU A 3 -21.68 -2.41 -26.89
CA GLU A 3 -20.61 -2.35 -25.91
C GLU A 3 -19.28 -2.03 -26.61
N VAL A 4 -18.57 -0.99 -26.14
CA VAL A 4 -17.25 -0.62 -26.68
C VAL A 4 -16.17 -1.19 -25.80
N HIS A 5 -15.26 -1.98 -26.39
CA HIS A 5 -14.17 -2.58 -25.66
C HIS A 5 -13.27 -1.53 -24.98
N PRO A 6 -12.94 -1.67 -23.70
CA PRO A 6 -12.18 -0.69 -22.92
C PRO A 6 -10.83 -0.25 -23.51
N SER A 7 -10.17 -1.07 -24.33
CA SER A 7 -8.93 -0.66 -25.04
C SER A 7 -9.13 0.54 -25.99
N ARG A 8 -10.36 0.96 -26.25
CA ARG A 8 -10.67 2.14 -27.05
C ARG A 8 -10.64 3.44 -26.25
N TRP A 9 -10.78 3.36 -24.93
CA TRP A 9 -10.87 4.52 -24.06
C TRP A 9 -9.95 4.44 -22.81
N ILE A 10 -9.25 3.32 -22.59
CA ILE A 10 -8.13 3.21 -21.64
C ILE A 10 -6.86 2.95 -22.43
N ARG A 11 -5.87 3.81 -22.23
CA ARG A 11 -4.55 3.73 -22.85
C ARG A 11 -3.47 3.60 -21.78
N PRO A 12 -2.74 2.47 -21.73
CA PRO A 12 -1.51 2.37 -20.96
C PRO A 12 -0.45 3.32 -21.53
N LEU A 13 0.16 4.11 -20.66
CA LEU A 13 1.29 5.00 -20.97
C LEU A 13 2.44 4.61 -20.06
N ALA A 14 3.68 4.94 -20.44
CA ALA A 14 4.83 4.75 -19.58
C ALA A 14 4.70 5.47 -18.23
N SER A 15 3.84 6.49 -18.13
CA SER A 15 3.63 7.30 -16.92
C SER A 15 2.34 6.98 -16.16
N GLY A 16 1.65 5.89 -16.45
CA GLY A 16 0.39 5.50 -15.81
C GLY A 16 -0.71 5.13 -16.79
N LEU A 17 -1.96 5.11 -16.36
CA LEU A 17 -3.10 4.87 -17.21
C LEU A 17 -3.76 6.21 -17.62
N ALA A 18 -4.09 6.35 -18.91
CA ALA A 18 -4.90 7.47 -19.39
C ALA A 18 -6.30 6.97 -19.77
N VAL A 19 -7.33 7.68 -19.32
CA VAL A 19 -8.70 7.54 -19.80
C VAL A 19 -8.93 8.61 -20.85
N ILE A 20 -9.19 8.22 -22.08
CA ILE A 20 -9.17 9.08 -23.26
C ILE A 20 -10.56 9.26 -23.87
N ASP A 21 -10.75 10.38 -24.55
CA ASP A 21 -11.93 10.66 -25.35
C ASP A 21 -11.88 9.98 -26.73
N LYS A 22 -12.89 10.25 -27.56
CA LYS A 22 -13.00 9.70 -28.93
C LYS A 22 -11.94 10.26 -29.90
N THR A 23 -11.30 11.38 -29.54
CA THR A 23 -10.22 11.99 -30.34
C THR A 23 -8.84 11.45 -29.93
N GLY A 24 -8.77 10.75 -28.78
CA GLY A 24 -7.56 10.20 -28.21
C GLY A 24 -6.89 11.12 -27.18
N GLU A 25 -7.55 12.24 -26.81
CA GLU A 25 -7.08 13.16 -25.79
C GLU A 25 -7.48 12.67 -24.38
N PRO A 26 -6.60 12.80 -23.37
CA PRO A 26 -6.90 12.35 -22.02
C PRO A 26 -8.00 13.21 -21.35
N TYR A 27 -9.05 12.58 -20.87
CA TYR A 27 -9.96 13.16 -19.89
C TYR A 27 -9.26 13.31 -18.52
N PHE A 28 -8.56 12.24 -18.11
CA PHE A 28 -7.79 12.17 -16.89
C PHE A 28 -6.80 11.00 -16.91
N HIS A 29 -5.89 11.00 -15.96
CA HIS A 29 -4.95 9.90 -15.73
C HIS A 29 -5.27 9.20 -14.41
N ILE A 30 -4.74 7.99 -14.24
CA ILE A 30 -4.76 7.25 -12.97
C ILE A 30 -3.32 7.02 -12.57
N ASP A 31 -2.98 7.38 -11.32
CA ASP A 31 -1.67 7.21 -10.70
C ASP A 31 -0.49 7.67 -11.58
N ALA A 32 -0.65 8.85 -12.18
CA ALA A 32 0.35 9.36 -13.10
C ALA A 32 1.66 9.71 -12.40
N THR A 33 2.78 9.16 -12.89
CA THR A 33 4.13 9.41 -12.37
C THR A 33 4.72 10.76 -12.79
N ARG A 34 4.04 11.49 -13.71
CA ARG A 34 4.39 12.83 -14.20
C ARG A 34 3.19 13.77 -14.06
N ALA A 35 3.48 15.07 -13.90
CA ALA A 35 2.44 16.10 -13.83
C ALA A 35 1.46 16.04 -15.01
N THR A 36 0.17 16.08 -14.72
CA THR A 36 -0.95 16.02 -15.68
C THR A 36 -2.02 17.04 -15.31
N ASP A 37 -2.96 17.31 -16.22
CA ASP A 37 -4.07 18.23 -15.95
C ASP A 37 -5.03 17.66 -14.90
N THR A 38 -5.42 16.39 -15.03
CA THR A 38 -6.28 15.72 -14.04
C THR A 38 -5.77 14.30 -13.78
N VAL A 39 -5.65 13.96 -12.49
CA VAL A 39 -5.28 12.62 -12.04
C VAL A 39 -6.25 12.14 -10.96
N ILE A 40 -6.64 10.86 -11.05
CA ILE A 40 -7.28 10.14 -9.95
C ILE A 40 -6.20 9.28 -9.30
N VAL A 41 -6.03 9.43 -7.97
CA VAL A 41 -5.00 8.73 -7.21
C VAL A 41 -5.65 7.62 -6.39
N THR A 42 -5.13 6.40 -6.56
CA THR A 42 -5.63 5.22 -5.84
C THR A 42 -5.27 5.24 -4.36
N HIS A 43 -4.03 5.59 -4.01
CA HIS A 43 -3.57 5.61 -2.63
C HIS A 43 -2.32 6.49 -2.44
N GLY A 44 -1.91 6.71 -1.18
CA GLY A 44 -0.92 7.73 -0.81
C GLY A 44 0.56 7.32 -0.92
N HIS A 45 0.94 6.16 -1.46
CA HIS A 45 2.35 5.80 -1.70
C HIS A 45 2.98 6.68 -2.79
N ALA A 46 4.31 6.87 -2.72
CA ALA A 46 5.00 7.88 -3.52
C ALA A 46 5.05 7.56 -5.01
N ASP A 47 5.00 6.33 -5.40
CA ASP A 47 4.97 5.84 -6.78
C ASP A 47 3.60 6.07 -7.44
N HIS A 48 2.51 6.10 -6.67
CA HIS A 48 1.14 6.39 -7.12
C HIS A 48 0.74 7.86 -6.93
N ALA A 49 1.05 8.44 -5.76
CA ALA A 49 0.63 9.80 -5.36
C ALA A 49 1.73 10.83 -5.60
N ARG A 50 2.01 11.17 -6.84
CA ARG A 50 3.00 12.20 -7.18
C ARG A 50 2.42 13.61 -7.00
N PRO A 51 3.22 14.61 -6.55
CA PRO A 51 2.81 16.02 -6.52
C PRO A 51 2.98 16.69 -7.89
N GLY A 52 2.38 17.89 -8.04
CA GLY A 52 2.59 18.75 -9.19
C GLY A 52 1.50 18.68 -10.26
N HIS A 53 0.47 17.88 -10.07
CA HIS A 53 -0.70 17.85 -10.97
C HIS A 53 -1.54 19.13 -10.85
N GLN A 54 -2.25 19.50 -11.94
CA GLN A 54 -3.17 20.65 -11.88
C GLN A 54 -4.41 20.29 -11.03
N HIS A 55 -4.96 19.10 -11.18
CA HIS A 55 -6.13 18.64 -10.44
C HIS A 55 -5.94 17.19 -9.95
N VAL A 56 -6.09 16.99 -8.63
CA VAL A 56 -6.03 15.67 -7.99
C VAL A 56 -7.40 15.31 -7.43
N ILE A 57 -7.88 14.11 -7.75
CA ILE A 57 -9.10 13.51 -7.22
C ILE A 57 -8.69 12.24 -6.47
N ALA A 58 -9.08 12.11 -5.22
CA ALA A 58 -8.82 10.91 -4.41
C ALA A 58 -9.73 10.91 -3.18
N THR A 59 -9.65 9.84 -2.37
CA THR A 59 -10.32 9.83 -1.07
C THR A 59 -9.82 10.95 -0.15
N PRO A 60 -10.65 11.44 0.79
CA PRO A 60 -10.21 12.45 1.76
C PRO A 60 -8.91 12.05 2.50
N GLU A 61 -8.78 10.77 2.87
CA GLU A 61 -7.62 10.24 3.58
C GLU A 61 -6.36 10.24 2.69
N THR A 62 -6.47 9.82 1.42
CA THR A 62 -5.37 9.87 0.47
C THR A 62 -4.91 11.32 0.23
N LEU A 63 -5.83 12.27 0.10
CA LEU A 63 -5.49 13.69 -0.01
C LEU A 63 -4.81 14.22 1.26
N ALA A 64 -5.24 13.79 2.45
CA ALA A 64 -4.60 14.15 3.71
C ALA A 64 -3.17 13.60 3.80
N ILE A 65 -2.95 12.37 3.34
CA ILE A 65 -1.61 11.77 3.24
C ILE A 65 -0.73 12.55 2.27
N MET A 66 -1.22 12.91 1.08
CA MET A 66 -0.48 13.73 0.10
C MET A 66 -0.11 15.09 0.69
N LYS A 67 -1.05 15.76 1.37
CA LYS A 67 -0.79 17.02 2.09
C LYS A 67 0.26 16.83 3.19
N ALA A 68 0.20 15.73 3.95
CA ALA A 68 1.17 15.42 4.99
C ALA A 68 2.58 15.22 4.44
N ARG A 69 2.72 14.62 3.26
CA ARG A 69 4.02 14.32 2.62
C ARG A 69 4.58 15.52 1.85
N TYR A 70 3.76 16.22 1.11
CA TYR A 70 4.21 17.21 0.11
C TYR A 70 3.84 18.66 0.47
N GLY A 71 3.07 18.87 1.55
CA GLY A 71 2.58 20.19 1.95
C GLY A 71 1.29 20.59 1.22
N ASP A 72 0.78 21.79 1.55
CA ASP A 72 -0.53 22.27 1.06
C ASP A 72 -0.62 22.49 -0.46
N ARG A 73 0.52 22.67 -1.13
CA ARG A 73 0.60 22.98 -2.56
C ARG A 73 1.01 21.79 -3.43
N PHE A 74 0.62 20.59 -3.05
CA PHE A 74 0.93 19.37 -3.84
C PHE A 74 0.17 19.31 -5.18
N ALA A 75 -0.93 20.05 -5.31
CA ALA A 75 -1.71 20.22 -6.53
C ALA A 75 -2.31 21.63 -6.58
N THR A 76 -2.70 22.11 -7.78
CA THR A 76 -3.38 23.38 -7.93
C THR A 76 -4.84 23.32 -7.45
N ARG A 77 -5.52 22.24 -7.75
CA ARG A 77 -6.89 21.93 -7.31
C ARG A 77 -6.94 20.51 -6.74
N ILE A 78 -7.71 20.33 -5.68
CA ILE A 78 -8.00 19.02 -5.09
C ILE A 78 -9.51 18.81 -5.00
N THR A 79 -9.95 17.59 -5.25
CA THR A 79 -11.36 17.20 -5.09
C THR A 79 -11.40 15.90 -4.27
N PRO A 80 -11.88 15.96 -3.02
CA PRO A 80 -12.17 14.74 -2.27
C PRO A 80 -13.38 14.03 -2.91
N LEU A 81 -13.27 12.72 -3.05
CA LEU A 81 -14.34 11.85 -3.51
C LEU A 81 -14.58 10.77 -2.47
N ASN A 82 -15.77 10.75 -1.89
CA ASN A 82 -16.13 9.77 -0.88
C ASN A 82 -16.38 8.40 -1.50
N TRP A 83 -16.36 7.36 -0.67
CA TRP A 83 -16.69 6.00 -1.10
C TRP A 83 -18.06 5.97 -1.79
N HIS A 84 -18.15 5.28 -2.93
CA HIS A 84 -19.36 5.08 -3.74
C HIS A 84 -19.99 6.35 -4.31
N GLU A 85 -19.40 7.53 -4.06
CA GLU A 85 -19.84 8.78 -4.68
C GLU A 85 -19.44 8.76 -6.17
N THR A 86 -20.43 8.94 -7.06
CA THR A 86 -20.19 8.91 -8.50
C THR A 86 -19.85 10.30 -9.01
N MET A 87 -18.78 10.38 -9.79
CA MET A 87 -18.36 11.56 -10.54
C MET A 87 -18.35 11.27 -12.03
N HIS A 88 -18.54 12.31 -12.85
CA HIS A 88 -18.51 12.23 -14.30
C HIS A 88 -17.46 13.18 -14.88
N ILE A 89 -16.64 12.67 -15.81
CA ILE A 89 -15.73 13.48 -16.63
C ILE A 89 -15.88 13.00 -18.08
N GLY A 90 -16.36 13.86 -18.96
CA GLY A 90 -16.70 13.48 -20.32
C GLY A 90 -17.77 12.38 -20.38
N ASP A 91 -17.52 11.33 -21.15
CA ASP A 91 -18.42 10.18 -21.31
C ASP A 91 -18.21 9.09 -20.24
N VAL A 92 -17.33 9.32 -19.27
CA VAL A 92 -16.96 8.33 -18.25
C VAL A 92 -17.57 8.72 -16.91
N SER A 93 -18.28 7.78 -16.28
CA SER A 93 -18.62 7.87 -14.86
C SER A 93 -17.67 7.00 -14.04
N PHE A 94 -17.33 7.45 -12.84
CA PHE A 94 -16.47 6.68 -11.94
C PHE A 94 -16.82 6.91 -10.48
N HIS A 95 -16.46 5.95 -9.66
CA HIS A 95 -16.52 6.05 -8.21
C HIS A 95 -15.37 5.26 -7.57
N LEU A 96 -15.14 5.51 -6.29
CA LEU A 96 -14.09 4.86 -5.52
C LEU A 96 -14.68 3.80 -4.59
N VAL A 97 -14.04 2.65 -4.49
CA VAL A 97 -14.36 1.62 -3.50
C VAL A 97 -13.09 1.19 -2.75
N PRO A 98 -13.21 0.72 -1.48
CA PRO A 98 -12.03 0.36 -0.69
C PRO A 98 -11.14 -0.70 -1.34
N ALA A 99 -9.82 -0.52 -1.26
CA ALA A 99 -8.81 -1.46 -1.75
C ALA A 99 -8.15 -2.30 -0.63
N GLY A 100 -8.29 -1.90 0.64
CA GLY A 100 -7.76 -2.67 1.79
C GLY A 100 -6.25 -2.60 2.00
N HIS A 101 -5.54 -1.73 1.28
CA HIS A 101 -4.08 -1.66 1.27
C HIS A 101 -3.52 -0.74 2.37
N VAL A 102 -3.85 0.53 2.33
CA VAL A 102 -3.51 1.55 3.34
C VAL A 102 -4.69 2.47 3.60
N LEU A 103 -4.60 3.36 4.59
CA LEU A 103 -5.65 4.34 4.89
C LEU A 103 -6.03 5.13 3.63
N GLY A 104 -7.32 5.10 3.28
CA GLY A 104 -7.88 5.78 2.12
C GLY A 104 -7.59 5.11 0.76
N SER A 105 -6.92 3.95 0.72
CA SER A 105 -6.62 3.25 -0.53
C SER A 105 -7.89 2.80 -1.26
N ALA A 106 -7.97 3.12 -2.55
CA ALA A 106 -9.15 2.95 -3.38
C ALA A 106 -8.89 2.15 -4.65
N GLN A 107 -9.83 1.29 -5.00
CA GLN A 107 -10.03 0.85 -6.37
C GLN A 107 -10.84 1.93 -7.10
N ILE A 108 -10.59 2.13 -8.39
CA ILE A 108 -11.34 3.06 -9.25
C ILE A 108 -12.24 2.23 -10.15
N VAL A 109 -13.55 2.36 -9.97
CA VAL A 109 -14.56 1.73 -10.83
C VAL A 109 -14.95 2.71 -11.93
N LEU A 110 -14.74 2.34 -13.17
CA LEU A 110 -14.98 3.15 -14.35
C LEU A 110 -16.10 2.54 -15.19
N ASP A 111 -17.12 3.30 -15.51
CA ASP A 111 -18.19 2.91 -16.42
C ASP A 111 -18.18 3.82 -17.66
N CYS A 112 -18.01 3.24 -18.84
CA CYS A 112 -18.02 3.96 -20.10
C CYS A 112 -18.58 3.09 -21.22
N GLN A 113 -19.54 3.63 -21.97
CA GLN A 113 -20.11 3.03 -23.21
C GLN A 113 -20.53 1.54 -23.03
N GLY A 114 -21.13 1.21 -21.89
CA GLY A 114 -21.65 -0.11 -21.56
C GLY A 114 -20.63 -1.12 -21.04
N SER A 115 -19.37 -0.73 -20.87
CA SER A 115 -18.32 -1.55 -20.27
C SER A 115 -17.89 -1.02 -18.92
N ARG A 116 -17.61 -1.92 -17.97
CA ARG A 116 -17.06 -1.61 -16.64
C ARG A 116 -15.62 -2.06 -16.53
N VAL A 117 -14.76 -1.17 -16.06
CA VAL A 117 -13.37 -1.47 -15.74
C VAL A 117 -13.11 -1.13 -14.26
N VAL A 118 -12.40 -2.00 -13.57
CA VAL A 118 -11.91 -1.72 -12.22
C VAL A 118 -10.39 -1.66 -12.26
N VAL A 119 -9.83 -0.54 -11.79
CA VAL A 119 -8.40 -0.39 -11.53
C VAL A 119 -8.18 -0.59 -10.04
N SER A 120 -7.53 -1.69 -9.66
CA SER A 120 -7.37 -2.06 -8.26
C SER A 120 -6.49 -1.09 -7.46
N GLY A 121 -5.55 -0.40 -8.12
CA GLY A 121 -4.36 0.08 -7.41
C GLY A 121 -3.68 -1.08 -6.70
N ASP A 122 -2.94 -0.78 -5.66
CA ASP A 122 -2.45 -1.82 -4.73
C ASP A 122 -3.58 -2.21 -3.79
N TYR A 123 -3.74 -3.50 -3.54
CA TYR A 123 -4.85 -3.98 -2.72
C TYR A 123 -4.51 -5.17 -1.85
N LYS A 124 -5.32 -5.38 -0.82
CA LYS A 124 -5.21 -6.49 0.10
C LYS A 124 -6.59 -7.02 0.49
N ARG A 125 -6.82 -8.33 0.30
CA ARG A 125 -8.11 -8.96 0.64
C ARG A 125 -8.32 -9.17 2.13
N LYS A 126 -7.26 -9.59 2.83
CA LYS A 126 -7.35 -9.87 4.27
C LYS A 126 -7.62 -8.56 5.03
N PRO A 127 -8.57 -8.53 5.96
CA PRO A 127 -8.90 -7.33 6.73
C PRO A 127 -7.67 -6.72 7.40
N ASP A 128 -7.65 -5.40 7.45
CA ASP A 128 -6.60 -4.62 8.07
C ASP A 128 -7.20 -3.66 9.10
N PRO A 129 -6.68 -3.62 10.36
CA PRO A 129 -7.24 -2.77 11.39
C PRO A 129 -7.02 -1.26 11.13
N THR A 130 -6.26 -0.90 10.09
CA THR A 130 -5.85 0.49 9.82
C THR A 130 -6.53 1.14 8.62
N CYS A 131 -7.33 0.38 7.86
CA CYS A 131 -8.03 0.89 6.68
C CYS A 131 -9.35 0.16 6.44
N ALA A 132 -10.16 0.69 5.53
CA ALA A 132 -11.39 0.04 5.08
C ALA A 132 -11.07 -1.28 4.36
N ALA A 133 -11.91 -2.30 4.56
CA ALA A 133 -11.71 -3.62 3.96
C ALA A 133 -11.91 -3.59 2.44
N PHE A 134 -11.17 -4.43 1.71
CA PHE A 134 -11.33 -4.61 0.27
C PHE A 134 -12.75 -5.01 -0.10
N GLU A 135 -13.30 -4.37 -1.14
CA GLU A 135 -14.62 -4.69 -1.71
C GLU A 135 -14.47 -5.25 -3.14
N PRO A 136 -14.83 -6.52 -3.39
CA PRO A 136 -14.80 -7.06 -4.75
C PRO A 136 -15.91 -6.42 -5.60
N VAL A 137 -15.56 -5.95 -6.81
CA VAL A 137 -16.50 -5.32 -7.74
C VAL A 137 -16.49 -6.09 -9.06
N ALA A 138 -17.65 -6.63 -9.47
CA ALA A 138 -17.79 -7.30 -10.76
C ALA A 138 -17.55 -6.32 -11.92
N CYS A 139 -16.74 -6.72 -12.90
CA CYS A 139 -16.35 -5.88 -14.04
C CYS A 139 -16.04 -6.70 -15.29
N ASP A 140 -15.96 -6.01 -16.43
CA ASP A 140 -15.55 -6.63 -17.70
C ASP A 140 -14.03 -6.78 -17.76
N ILE A 141 -13.29 -5.76 -17.31
CA ILE A 141 -11.84 -5.78 -17.24
C ILE A 141 -11.39 -5.42 -15.82
N PHE A 142 -10.56 -6.27 -15.25
CA PHE A 142 -9.88 -6.01 -13.97
C PHE A 142 -8.42 -5.67 -14.24
N ILE A 143 -8.03 -4.43 -13.91
CA ILE A 143 -6.64 -3.95 -14.00
C ILE A 143 -6.03 -4.08 -12.62
N THR A 144 -5.05 -4.98 -12.46
CA THR A 144 -4.54 -5.41 -11.14
C THR A 144 -3.03 -5.33 -11.03
N GLU A 145 -2.56 -5.15 -9.80
CA GLU A 145 -1.17 -5.41 -9.41
C GLU A 145 -0.82 -6.90 -9.47
N ALA A 146 0.48 -7.22 -9.42
CA ALA A 146 1.00 -8.57 -9.31
C ALA A 146 2.28 -8.66 -8.45
N THR A 147 2.39 -7.83 -7.40
CA THR A 147 3.57 -7.72 -6.53
C THR A 147 4.01 -9.09 -5.97
N PHE A 148 3.07 -9.84 -5.43
CA PHE A 148 3.31 -11.18 -4.89
C PHE A 148 2.70 -12.30 -5.75
N ALA A 149 2.64 -12.13 -7.05
CA ALA A 149 2.03 -13.09 -8.00
C ALA A 149 2.92 -14.29 -8.34
N LEU A 150 3.53 -14.91 -7.34
CA LEU A 150 4.20 -16.21 -7.44
C LEU A 150 3.64 -17.18 -6.40
N PRO A 151 3.47 -18.48 -6.72
CA PRO A 151 2.94 -19.49 -5.80
C PRO A 151 3.69 -19.62 -4.47
N VAL A 152 4.96 -19.18 -4.41
CA VAL A 152 5.75 -19.17 -3.19
C VAL A 152 5.25 -18.14 -2.16
N PHE A 153 4.54 -17.11 -2.58
CA PHE A 153 4.02 -16.09 -1.69
C PHE A 153 2.61 -16.47 -1.21
N SER A 154 2.56 -17.10 -0.05
CA SER A 154 1.34 -17.35 0.72
C SER A 154 1.57 -16.82 2.13
N HIS A 155 0.99 -15.66 2.42
CA HIS A 155 1.29 -14.94 3.65
C HIS A 155 0.54 -15.53 4.85
N PRO A 156 1.24 -15.75 5.98
CA PRO A 156 0.65 -16.30 7.20
C PRO A 156 -0.34 -15.32 7.86
N ASP A 157 -0.97 -15.78 8.94
CA ASP A 157 -1.79 -14.92 9.79
C ASP A 157 -0.93 -13.80 10.40
N PRO A 158 -1.30 -12.53 10.20
CA PRO A 158 -0.52 -11.39 10.69
C PRO A 158 -0.43 -11.33 12.22
N LEU A 159 -1.44 -11.84 12.96
CA LEU A 159 -1.37 -11.89 14.43
C LEU A 159 -0.37 -12.93 14.91
N GLU A 160 -0.19 -14.04 14.20
CA GLU A 160 0.87 -15.00 14.52
C GLU A 160 2.26 -14.41 14.31
N GLU A 161 2.42 -13.60 13.26
CA GLU A 161 3.70 -12.92 12.99
C GLU A 161 4.06 -11.91 14.09
N VAL A 162 3.13 -11.06 14.54
CA VAL A 162 3.42 -10.10 15.61
C VAL A 162 3.59 -10.75 16.97
N ARG A 163 2.97 -11.92 17.24
CA ARG A 163 3.23 -12.69 18.47
C ARG A 163 4.69 -13.10 18.62
N LYS A 164 5.41 -13.34 17.51
CA LYS A 164 6.87 -13.60 17.54
C LYS A 164 7.63 -12.44 18.19
N ILE A 165 7.20 -11.19 17.99
CA ILE A 165 7.79 -10.02 18.64
C ILE A 165 7.59 -10.10 20.17
N LEU A 166 6.35 -10.40 20.59
CA LEU A 166 6.02 -10.48 22.02
C LEU A 166 6.77 -11.61 22.73
N ASP A 167 6.98 -12.74 22.05
CA ASP A 167 7.78 -13.84 22.59
C ASP A 167 9.27 -13.49 22.63
N SER A 168 9.78 -12.79 21.61
CA SER A 168 11.15 -12.27 21.59
C SER A 168 11.39 -11.28 22.73
N LEU A 169 10.41 -10.39 23.04
CA LEU A 169 10.50 -9.46 24.17
C LEU A 169 10.63 -10.19 25.53
N LYS A 170 9.91 -11.29 25.70
CA LYS A 170 10.02 -12.13 26.91
C LYS A 170 11.40 -12.80 27.01
N GLN A 171 11.91 -13.27 25.86
CA GLN A 171 13.20 -13.98 25.79
C GLN A 171 14.40 -13.04 25.93
N PHE A 172 14.32 -11.83 25.42
CA PHE A 172 15.41 -10.85 25.37
C PHE A 172 14.98 -9.49 25.99
N PRO A 173 14.62 -9.43 27.28
CA PRO A 173 14.04 -8.25 27.92
C PRO A 173 15.01 -7.06 28.07
N HIS A 174 16.30 -7.28 27.83
CA HIS A 174 17.35 -6.26 27.90
C HIS A 174 17.69 -5.63 26.54
N ARG A 175 17.17 -6.19 25.43
CA ARG A 175 17.42 -5.71 24.09
C ARG A 175 16.31 -4.75 23.62
N ALA A 176 16.66 -3.74 22.81
CA ALA A 176 15.67 -2.94 22.11
C ALA A 176 15.16 -3.70 20.86
N HIS A 177 13.86 -3.91 20.73
CA HIS A 177 13.27 -4.60 19.58
C HIS A 177 12.96 -3.57 18.49
N VAL A 178 13.82 -3.50 17.47
CA VAL A 178 13.78 -2.48 16.42
C VAL A 178 13.12 -3.05 15.18
N ILE A 179 11.90 -2.60 14.91
CA ILE A 179 11.08 -3.09 13.79
C ILE A 179 11.20 -2.14 12.62
N GLY A 180 11.77 -2.63 11.51
CA GLY A 180 11.77 -1.99 10.22
C GLY A 180 10.41 -2.15 9.54
N ALA A 181 9.76 -1.01 9.30
CA ALA A 181 8.48 -0.96 8.60
C ALA A 181 8.38 0.33 7.79
N TYR A 182 7.82 0.28 6.59
CA TYR A 182 7.59 1.46 5.76
C TYR A 182 6.72 2.48 6.49
N SER A 183 7.04 3.77 6.26
CA SER A 183 6.47 4.87 7.04
C SER A 183 4.97 5.05 6.84
N LEU A 184 4.44 4.71 5.66
CA LEU A 184 3.03 4.74 5.35
C LEU A 184 2.47 3.32 5.24
N GLY A 185 1.41 3.02 5.98
CA GLY A 185 0.71 1.76 5.98
C GLY A 185 1.35 0.72 6.89
N LYS A 186 2.53 0.18 6.55
CA LYS A 186 3.18 -0.92 7.26
C LYS A 186 3.45 -0.62 8.74
N ALA A 187 4.01 0.54 9.05
CA ALA A 187 4.30 0.92 10.44
C ALA A 187 3.01 0.97 11.28
N GLN A 188 1.97 1.62 10.79
CA GLN A 188 0.69 1.75 11.48
C GLN A 188 0.00 0.39 11.64
N ARG A 189 0.08 -0.46 10.62
CA ARG A 189 -0.44 -1.82 10.68
C ARG A 189 0.26 -2.67 11.73
N VAL A 190 1.59 -2.64 11.79
CA VAL A 190 2.37 -3.36 12.83
C VAL A 190 1.95 -2.89 14.22
N ILE A 191 1.81 -1.57 14.43
CA ILE A 191 1.35 -1.00 15.69
C ILE A 191 -0.05 -1.52 16.06
N ALA A 192 -1.01 -1.41 15.15
CA ALA A 192 -2.39 -1.86 15.38
C ALA A 192 -2.48 -3.37 15.66
N LEU A 193 -1.72 -4.19 14.94
CA LEU A 193 -1.64 -5.63 15.19
C LEU A 193 -1.02 -5.97 16.56
N LEU A 194 0.00 -5.23 16.99
CA LEU A 194 0.55 -5.37 18.34
C LEU A 194 -0.49 -5.03 19.40
N ARG A 195 -1.32 -3.99 19.20
CA ARG A 195 -2.45 -3.67 20.09
C ARG A 195 -3.48 -4.80 20.13
N GLN A 196 -3.85 -5.35 18.99
CA GLN A 196 -4.75 -6.50 18.91
C GLN A 196 -4.17 -7.76 19.59
N ALA A 197 -2.84 -7.92 19.56
CA ALA A 197 -2.15 -9.01 20.26
C ALA A 197 -1.98 -8.77 21.77
N GLY A 198 -2.50 -7.66 22.32
CA GLY A 198 -2.51 -7.34 23.75
C GLY A 198 -1.28 -6.58 24.25
N TYR A 199 -0.51 -5.92 23.37
CA TYR A 199 0.60 -5.07 23.78
C TYR A 199 0.12 -3.66 24.10
N ASP A 200 -0.08 -3.35 25.39
CA ASP A 200 -0.65 -2.08 25.86
C ASP A 200 0.38 -1.02 26.27
N LYS A 201 1.67 -1.37 26.32
CA LYS A 201 2.74 -0.43 26.67
C LYS A 201 2.95 0.60 25.55
N PRO A 202 3.56 1.78 25.87
CA PRO A 202 3.97 2.72 24.82
C PRO A 202 4.86 2.03 23.77
N ILE A 203 4.65 2.39 22.50
CA ILE A 203 5.50 1.98 21.37
C ILE A 203 6.30 3.20 20.96
N PHE A 204 7.61 3.03 20.87
CA PHE A 204 8.51 4.10 20.47
C PHE A 204 8.62 4.16 18.95
N ILE A 205 8.52 5.35 18.39
CA ILE A 205 8.55 5.54 16.93
C ILE A 205 9.66 6.51 16.52
N HIS A 206 10.34 6.21 15.42
CA HIS A 206 11.28 7.13 14.79
C HIS A 206 10.55 8.41 14.33
N GLY A 207 11.24 9.56 14.38
CA GLY A 207 10.66 10.86 14.03
C GLY A 207 9.99 10.92 12.65
N ALA A 208 10.51 10.16 11.67
CA ALA A 208 9.91 10.07 10.33
C ALA A 208 8.50 9.47 10.31
N LEU A 209 8.09 8.72 11.34
CA LEU A 209 6.77 8.09 11.43
C LEU A 209 5.73 8.99 12.11
N GLN A 210 6.15 9.99 12.90
CA GLN A 210 5.27 10.74 13.78
C GLN A 210 4.08 11.37 13.06
N LYS A 211 4.35 12.06 11.95
CA LYS A 211 3.33 12.80 11.20
C LYS A 211 2.26 11.87 10.61
N LEU A 212 2.67 10.72 10.07
CA LEU A 212 1.74 9.74 9.49
C LEU A 212 1.00 8.96 10.59
N CYS A 213 1.65 8.58 11.68
CA CYS A 213 0.96 7.95 12.81
C CYS A 213 -0.09 8.88 13.42
N GLN A 214 0.21 10.17 13.60
CA GLN A 214 -0.76 11.15 14.06
C GLN A 214 -1.94 11.25 13.08
N LEU A 215 -1.68 11.32 11.78
CA LEU A 215 -2.73 11.36 10.76
C LEU A 215 -3.66 10.14 10.85
N TYR A 216 -3.12 8.94 11.04
CA TYR A 216 -3.93 7.73 11.23
C TYR A 216 -4.79 7.82 12.50
N GLN A 217 -4.24 8.31 13.61
CA GLN A 217 -5.00 8.53 14.86
C GLN A 217 -6.11 9.57 14.66
N ASP A 218 -5.85 10.66 13.95
CA ASP A 218 -6.83 11.70 13.61
C ASP A 218 -8.00 11.15 12.78
N HIS A 219 -7.75 10.09 11.99
CA HIS A 219 -8.78 9.35 11.23
C HIS A 219 -9.35 8.15 12.01
N GLY A 220 -9.15 8.10 13.33
CA GLY A 220 -9.79 7.12 14.21
C GLY A 220 -9.11 5.76 14.27
N VAL A 221 -7.91 5.58 13.71
CA VAL A 221 -7.16 4.33 13.81
C VAL A 221 -6.55 4.19 15.21
N PRO A 222 -6.85 3.11 15.98
CA PRO A 222 -6.46 3.00 17.37
C PRO A 222 -4.99 2.53 17.52
N LEU A 223 -4.03 3.42 17.34
CA LEU A 223 -2.60 3.10 17.49
C LEU A 223 -2.14 3.08 18.96
N GLY A 224 -2.93 3.63 19.89
CA GLY A 224 -2.59 3.71 21.32
C GLY A 224 -1.47 4.70 21.62
N ALA A 225 -0.79 4.52 22.77
CA ALA A 225 0.28 5.41 23.20
C ALA A 225 1.54 5.23 22.33
N LEU A 226 1.98 6.32 21.71
CA LEU A 226 3.21 6.40 20.91
C LEU A 226 4.15 7.44 21.51
N GLU A 227 5.44 7.12 21.59
CA GLU A 227 6.48 8.00 22.11
C GLU A 227 7.62 8.15 21.08
N ALA A 228 8.31 9.30 21.14
CA ALA A 228 9.44 9.53 20.24
C ALA A 228 10.66 8.70 20.67
N ALA A 229 11.22 7.93 19.74
CA ALA A 229 12.43 7.15 19.98
C ALA A 229 13.73 7.99 20.08
N THR A 230 13.65 9.32 19.91
CA THR A 230 14.80 10.24 19.82
C THR A 230 14.78 11.35 20.86
N SER A 231 14.06 11.19 21.97
CA SER A 231 13.91 12.20 23.04
C SER A 231 15.14 12.38 23.94
N GLY A 232 16.32 11.86 23.56
CA GLY A 232 17.57 12.04 24.31
C GLY A 232 18.50 13.12 23.75
N GLU A 233 19.44 13.61 24.56
CA GLU A 233 20.51 14.51 24.11
C GLU A 233 21.34 13.88 22.99
N LYS A 234 21.76 14.69 21.99
CA LYS A 234 22.57 14.21 20.87
C LYS A 234 23.83 13.46 21.37
N GLY A 235 23.92 12.18 21.02
CA GLY A 235 25.09 11.37 21.29
C GLY A 235 25.02 10.49 22.56
N MET A 236 23.97 10.59 23.38
CA MET A 236 23.82 9.75 24.56
C MET A 236 23.11 8.43 24.24
N PRO A 237 23.53 7.29 24.82
CA PRO A 237 22.76 6.05 24.78
C PRO A 237 21.36 6.25 25.37
N GLN A 238 20.38 5.54 24.87
CA GLN A 238 19.00 5.57 25.38
C GLN A 238 18.68 4.27 26.15
N PRO A 239 19.22 4.05 27.35
CA PRO A 239 19.02 2.81 28.10
C PRO A 239 17.55 2.55 28.46
N ALA A 240 16.72 3.60 28.50
CA ALA A 240 15.28 3.49 28.70
C ALA A 240 14.55 2.68 27.60
N LEU A 241 15.17 2.45 26.44
CA LEU A 241 14.60 1.65 25.34
C LEU A 241 14.93 0.15 25.44
N ALA A 242 15.68 -0.29 26.45
CA ALA A 242 15.89 -1.71 26.72
C ALA A 242 14.55 -2.40 27.01
N GLY A 243 14.27 -3.53 26.33
CA GLY A 243 13.01 -4.25 26.46
C GLY A 243 11.79 -3.52 25.89
N GLN A 244 11.99 -2.50 25.05
CA GLN A 244 10.93 -1.76 24.42
C GLN A 244 10.83 -2.08 22.92
N ILE A 245 9.64 -1.86 22.35
CA ILE A 245 9.41 -1.89 20.91
C ILE A 245 9.70 -0.50 20.34
N VAL A 246 10.55 -0.48 19.32
CA VAL A 246 10.89 0.71 18.54
C VAL A 246 10.58 0.46 17.08
N ILE A 247 9.79 1.33 16.44
CA ILE A 247 9.46 1.21 15.01
C ILE A 247 10.12 2.34 14.23
N ALA A 248 10.75 1.97 13.12
CA ALA A 248 11.49 2.90 12.26
C ALA A 248 11.39 2.50 10.79
N PRO A 249 11.55 3.44 9.84
CA PRO A 249 11.68 3.06 8.43
C PRO A 249 12.96 2.24 8.22
N PRO A 250 12.99 1.33 7.22
CA PRO A 250 14.15 0.47 6.95
C PRO A 250 15.46 1.26 6.76
N SER A 251 15.41 2.41 6.12
CA SER A 251 16.55 3.33 5.93
C SER A 251 17.17 3.79 7.26
N ALA A 252 16.36 4.09 8.28
CA ALA A 252 16.86 4.49 9.60
C ALA A 252 17.53 3.33 10.36
N ILE A 253 17.11 2.08 10.12
CA ILE A 253 17.73 0.90 10.73
C ILE A 253 19.16 0.69 10.18
N ALA A 254 19.35 0.93 8.90
CA ALA A 254 20.68 0.84 8.27
C ALA A 254 21.64 1.97 8.69
N ASP A 255 21.13 3.07 9.27
CA ASP A 255 21.91 4.24 9.65
C ASP A 255 22.49 4.14 11.07
N ARG A 256 23.33 5.13 11.42
CA ARG A 256 23.94 5.31 12.77
C ARG A 256 22.92 5.46 13.89
N TRP A 257 21.68 5.82 13.56
CA TRP A 257 20.61 6.00 14.54
C TRP A 257 20.33 4.71 15.33
N SER A 258 20.20 3.58 14.66
CA SER A 258 19.92 2.28 15.28
C SER A 258 21.01 1.83 16.25
N ARG A 259 22.28 2.17 15.97
CA ARG A 259 23.44 1.83 16.80
C ARG A 259 23.48 2.53 18.17
N ARG A 260 22.59 3.52 18.39
CA ARG A 260 22.45 4.20 19.68
C ARG A 260 21.45 3.51 20.60
N LEU A 261 20.70 2.56 20.08
CA LEU A 261 19.73 1.79 20.84
C LEU A 261 20.44 0.68 21.64
N PRO A 262 19.94 0.31 22.84
CA PRO A 262 20.57 -0.71 23.67
C PRO A 262 20.44 -2.09 23.04
N ASP A 263 21.56 -2.68 22.62
CA ASP A 263 21.69 -4.01 22.02
C ASP A 263 20.51 -4.31 21.04
N PRO A 264 20.41 -3.58 19.90
CA PRO A 264 19.23 -3.64 19.06
C PRO A 264 19.03 -5.03 18.43
N LEU A 265 17.86 -5.62 18.63
CA LEU A 265 17.39 -6.80 17.93
C LEU A 265 16.62 -6.34 16.70
N ILE A 266 17.18 -6.63 15.54
CA ILE A 266 16.64 -6.14 14.27
C ILE A 266 15.53 -7.06 13.75
N ILE A 267 14.36 -6.48 13.58
CA ILE A 267 13.15 -7.10 13.05
C ILE A 267 12.78 -6.40 11.74
N MET A 268 12.37 -7.12 10.73
CA MET A 268 11.89 -6.53 9.47
C MET A 268 10.50 -7.05 9.14
N ALA A 269 9.56 -6.14 8.96
CA ALA A 269 8.18 -6.43 8.56
C ALA A 269 7.99 -6.21 7.05
N SER A 270 7.97 -7.29 6.28
CA SER A 270 7.73 -7.24 4.83
C SER A 270 7.25 -8.60 4.31
N GLY A 271 6.38 -8.61 3.27
CA GLY A 271 6.00 -9.84 2.57
C GLY A 271 7.21 -10.57 1.95
N TRP A 272 8.25 -9.81 1.58
CA TRP A 272 9.50 -10.37 1.05
C TRP A 272 10.33 -11.16 2.07
N MET A 273 10.04 -11.06 3.37
CA MET A 273 10.72 -11.85 4.40
C MET A 273 10.43 -13.34 4.31
N GLN A 274 9.47 -13.74 3.51
CA GLN A 274 9.27 -15.15 3.14
C GLN A 274 10.47 -15.75 2.38
N VAL A 275 11.25 -14.91 1.68
CA VAL A 275 12.48 -15.32 0.99
C VAL A 275 13.65 -15.26 1.96
N LYS A 276 14.01 -16.39 2.55
CA LYS A 276 15.05 -16.53 3.61
C LYS A 276 16.39 -15.85 3.27
N GLN A 277 16.77 -15.83 1.99
CA GLN A 277 18.02 -15.20 1.55
C GLN A 277 17.98 -13.66 1.75
N ARG A 278 16.84 -13.00 1.51
CA ARG A 278 16.68 -11.55 1.74
C ARG A 278 16.85 -11.20 3.22
N ALA A 279 16.23 -11.97 4.12
CA ALA A 279 16.36 -11.77 5.56
C ALA A 279 17.84 -11.86 6.01
N LYS A 280 18.57 -12.89 5.54
CA LYS A 280 19.99 -13.07 5.87
C LYS A 280 20.88 -11.94 5.36
N GLN A 281 20.67 -11.48 4.13
CA GLN A 281 21.48 -10.39 3.52
C GLN A 281 21.28 -9.05 4.24
N SER A 282 20.11 -8.81 4.83
CA SER A 282 19.79 -7.57 5.52
C SER A 282 20.16 -7.56 7.01
N GLY A 283 20.83 -8.59 7.53
CA GLY A 283 21.19 -8.68 8.95
C GLY A 283 19.97 -8.75 9.90
N VAL A 284 18.83 -9.21 9.41
CA VAL A 284 17.58 -9.33 10.17
C VAL A 284 17.65 -10.55 11.07
N GLU A 285 17.45 -10.35 12.38
CA GLU A 285 17.42 -11.42 13.38
C GLU A 285 16.04 -12.06 13.48
N LEU A 286 14.97 -11.27 13.35
CA LEU A 286 13.59 -11.75 13.37
C LEU A 286 12.83 -11.26 12.13
N PRO A 287 12.76 -12.04 11.05
CA PRO A 287 11.94 -11.71 9.89
C PRO A 287 10.44 -11.92 10.19
N LEU A 288 9.61 -10.93 9.84
CA LEU A 288 8.15 -11.00 9.92
C LEU A 288 7.55 -10.95 8.52
N ILE A 289 6.76 -11.96 8.19
CA ILE A 289 6.08 -12.03 6.88
C ILE A 289 4.77 -11.23 7.00
N LEU A 290 4.86 -9.93 6.80
CA LEU A 290 3.73 -9.00 6.85
C LEU A 290 3.65 -8.20 5.54
N SER A 291 2.59 -8.41 4.78
CA SER A 291 2.35 -7.71 3.51
C SER A 291 1.10 -6.84 3.57
N ASP A 292 1.13 -5.69 2.90
CA ASP A 292 -0.03 -4.84 2.66
C ASP A 292 -0.67 -5.12 1.30
N HIS A 293 -0.10 -6.04 0.52
CA HIS A 293 -0.60 -6.46 -0.79
C HIS A 293 -1.24 -7.84 -0.74
N ALA A 294 -2.04 -8.15 -1.75
CA ALA A 294 -2.58 -9.46 -2.01
C ALA A 294 -1.46 -10.46 -2.29
N ASP A 295 -1.51 -11.64 -1.67
CA ASP A 295 -0.62 -12.75 -2.00
C ASP A 295 -1.15 -13.54 -3.22
N TRP A 296 -0.42 -14.58 -3.63
CA TRP A 296 -0.80 -15.43 -4.75
C TRP A 296 -2.24 -15.95 -4.66
N ASN A 297 -2.63 -16.44 -3.49
CA ASN A 297 -3.97 -17.01 -3.28
C ASN A 297 -5.04 -15.91 -3.29
N ASP A 298 -4.75 -14.77 -2.70
CA ASP A 298 -5.63 -13.60 -2.66
C ASP A 298 -5.86 -13.05 -4.08
N LEU A 299 -4.81 -12.97 -4.93
CA LEU A 299 -4.92 -12.54 -6.33
C LEU A 299 -5.85 -13.46 -7.12
N LEU A 300 -5.66 -14.77 -7.03
CA LEU A 300 -6.50 -15.74 -7.73
C LEU A 300 -7.94 -15.73 -7.21
N ALA A 301 -8.14 -15.68 -5.89
CA ALA A 301 -9.47 -15.62 -5.29
C ALA A 301 -10.21 -14.33 -5.67
N THR A 302 -9.51 -13.20 -5.80
CA THR A 302 -10.10 -11.94 -6.27
C THR A 302 -10.64 -12.08 -7.67
N ILE A 303 -9.85 -12.64 -8.60
CA ILE A 303 -10.24 -12.82 -9.98
C ILE A 303 -11.42 -13.82 -10.11
N GLU A 304 -11.43 -14.88 -9.27
CA GLU A 304 -12.54 -15.84 -9.21
C GLU A 304 -13.85 -15.21 -8.71
N ASP A 305 -13.79 -14.31 -7.73
CA ASP A 305 -14.96 -13.61 -7.20
C ASP A 305 -15.50 -12.56 -8.16
N ILE A 306 -14.62 -11.76 -8.77
CA ILE A 306 -14.96 -10.65 -9.69
C ILE A 306 -15.46 -11.19 -11.03
N LYS A 307 -14.89 -12.31 -11.51
CA LYS A 307 -15.19 -12.96 -12.80
C LYS A 307 -15.08 -12.02 -14.00
N PRO A 308 -13.96 -11.31 -14.16
CA PRO A 308 -13.76 -10.40 -15.29
C PRO A 308 -13.65 -11.19 -16.61
N LYS A 309 -14.02 -10.55 -17.73
CA LYS A 309 -13.78 -11.10 -19.07
C LYS A 309 -12.28 -11.10 -19.42
N GLU A 310 -11.57 -10.07 -18.98
CA GLU A 310 -10.11 -9.94 -19.15
C GLU A 310 -9.45 -9.42 -17.87
N VAL A 311 -8.18 -9.79 -17.68
CA VAL A 311 -7.31 -9.27 -16.62
C VAL A 311 -6.12 -8.55 -17.25
N TRP A 312 -5.92 -7.29 -16.89
CA TRP A 312 -4.75 -6.51 -17.29
C TRP A 312 -3.86 -6.28 -16.07
N ILE A 313 -2.56 -6.52 -16.23
CA ILE A 313 -1.62 -6.52 -15.11
C ILE A 313 -0.69 -5.31 -15.25
N THR A 314 -0.60 -4.48 -14.21
CA THR A 314 0.13 -3.21 -14.23
C THR A 314 1.61 -3.38 -13.95
N HIS A 315 1.97 -4.16 -12.93
CA HIS A 315 3.34 -4.35 -12.45
C HIS A 315 3.46 -5.63 -11.61
N GLY A 316 4.69 -6.08 -11.39
CA GLY A 316 5.02 -7.21 -10.52
C GLY A 316 5.45 -8.46 -11.29
N ARG A 317 4.95 -9.62 -10.91
CA ARG A 317 5.32 -10.93 -11.48
C ARG A 317 4.27 -11.44 -12.49
N GLU A 318 4.08 -10.68 -13.56
CA GLU A 318 2.99 -10.84 -14.53
C GLU A 318 2.95 -12.24 -15.17
N ASP A 319 4.11 -12.78 -15.56
CA ASP A 319 4.21 -14.04 -16.31
C ASP A 319 3.56 -15.22 -15.60
N ALA A 320 3.80 -15.34 -14.28
CA ALA A 320 3.24 -16.43 -13.49
C ALA A 320 1.72 -16.31 -13.35
N LEU A 321 1.22 -15.08 -13.12
CA LEU A 321 -0.22 -14.81 -13.02
C LEU A 321 -0.90 -15.04 -14.37
N MET A 322 -0.35 -14.50 -15.47
CA MET A 322 -0.88 -14.73 -16.82
C MET A 322 -0.95 -16.22 -17.15
N ARG A 323 0.09 -17.00 -16.80
CA ARG A 323 0.08 -18.45 -17.02
C ARG A 323 -1.03 -19.14 -16.23
N ALA A 324 -1.19 -18.79 -14.96
CA ALA A 324 -2.23 -19.37 -14.11
C ALA A 324 -3.64 -19.06 -14.64
N LEU A 325 -3.87 -17.82 -15.08
CA LEU A 325 -5.15 -17.38 -15.65
C LEU A 325 -5.44 -18.07 -16.99
N SER A 326 -4.43 -18.21 -17.85
CA SER A 326 -4.54 -18.95 -19.11
C SER A 326 -4.99 -20.41 -18.90
N LEU A 327 -4.49 -21.08 -17.86
CA LEU A 327 -4.90 -22.44 -17.50
C LEU A 327 -6.36 -22.53 -17.04
N LYS A 328 -6.92 -21.42 -16.56
CA LYS A 328 -8.32 -21.26 -16.16
C LYS A 328 -9.21 -20.74 -17.31
N GLY A 329 -8.66 -20.53 -18.51
CA GLY A 329 -9.38 -19.99 -19.66
C GLY A 329 -9.67 -18.48 -19.60
N ILE A 330 -8.98 -17.74 -18.70
CA ILE A 330 -9.13 -16.30 -18.53
C ILE A 330 -8.08 -15.58 -19.38
N THR A 331 -8.50 -14.61 -20.20
CA THR A 331 -7.60 -13.78 -21.00
C THR A 331 -6.87 -12.79 -20.08
N ALA A 332 -5.54 -12.77 -20.15
CA ALA A 332 -4.72 -11.83 -19.37
C ALA A 332 -3.60 -11.22 -20.22
N LYS A 333 -3.23 -9.96 -19.95
CA LYS A 333 -2.10 -9.28 -20.58
C LYS A 333 -1.38 -8.35 -19.61
N ALA A 334 -0.07 -8.20 -19.79
CA ALA A 334 0.74 -7.20 -19.09
C ALA A 334 0.64 -5.84 -19.79
N LEU A 335 0.60 -4.76 -19.00
CA LEU A 335 0.50 -3.38 -19.50
C LEU A 335 1.86 -2.70 -19.65
N HIS A 336 2.93 -3.25 -19.09
CA HIS A 336 4.30 -2.73 -19.12
C HIS A 336 4.41 -1.25 -18.69
N LEU A 337 3.76 -0.90 -17.58
CA LEU A 337 3.86 0.44 -17.00
C LEU A 337 5.24 0.63 -16.36
N ILE A 338 5.77 1.87 -16.41
CA ILE A 338 7.09 2.22 -15.86
C ILE A 338 6.89 3.11 -14.63
N GLY A 339 7.69 2.88 -13.57
CA GLY A 339 7.71 3.74 -12.37
C GLY A 339 6.83 3.25 -11.23
N TYR A 340 6.25 2.09 -11.35
CA TYR A 340 5.66 1.33 -10.24
C TYR A 340 6.72 0.33 -9.80
N GLU A 341 7.64 0.77 -8.97
CA GLU A 341 8.65 -0.12 -8.39
C GLU A 341 8.09 -0.73 -7.09
N ASP A 342 8.27 -2.04 -6.94
CA ASP A 342 8.00 -2.74 -5.70
C ASP A 342 8.72 -1.99 -4.56
N ASP A 343 7.95 -1.35 -3.66
CA ASP A 343 8.38 -0.82 -2.34
C ASP A 343 9.91 -0.64 -2.15
N ALA A 344 10.52 0.20 -2.95
CA ALA A 344 11.89 0.66 -2.77
C ALA A 344 11.87 2.01 -2.03
N GLU A 345 11.56 1.98 -0.73
CA GLU A 345 11.86 3.10 0.19
C GLU A 345 13.01 2.73 1.13
#